data_c5e0fea15d23ea3c1ea47b48423404d3
#
_entry.id   c5e0fea15d23ea3c1ea47b48423404d3
#
_cell.length_a   1.000
_cell.length_b   1.000
_cell.length_c   1.000
_cell.angle_alpha   90.00
_cell.angle_beta   90.00
_cell.angle_gamma   90.00
#
_symmetry.space_group_name_H-M   'P 1'
#
loop_
_entity.id
_entity.type
_entity.pdbx_description
1 polymer ?
#
loop_
_entity_poly.entity_id
_entity_poly.type
_entity_poly.pdbx_seq_one_letter_code
_entity_poly.pdbx_strand_id
1 'polypeptide(L)'
;MLGMAQLRPEWNFLGIEIRETLVSQANAVRAELGLTNLHFLFCNANNSLQPLLESLPPDTLHCATIQFPDPWFKKRHQKRRVVQPQVVEMLAHYLIPGGAVMLQSDVEEVEVEMCDRFQAHPSFTRTDSNWLATNPFPVPTEREQFTLDKGQPVYRAVFEKMTRS
;
A
#
# COMPACT_ATOMS: atom_id res chain seq x y z
N MET A 1 -7.07 -1.67 -7.66
CA MET A 1 -6.13 -1.02 -8.61
C MET A 1 -6.71 -0.92 -10.03
N LEU A 2 -7.33 -1.96 -10.59
CA LEU A 2 -7.94 -1.90 -11.94
C LEU A 2 -8.82 -0.66 -12.14
N GLY A 3 -9.81 -0.44 -11.28
CA GLY A 3 -10.68 0.74 -11.38
C GLY A 3 -9.94 2.07 -11.20
N MET A 4 -8.90 2.12 -10.38
CA MET A 4 -8.05 3.32 -10.27
C MET A 4 -7.29 3.61 -11.56
N ALA A 5 -6.74 2.58 -12.21
CA ALA A 5 -6.04 2.73 -13.48
C ALA A 5 -6.96 3.21 -14.61
N GLN A 6 -8.22 2.79 -14.60
CA GLN A 6 -9.24 3.28 -15.53
C GLN A 6 -9.59 4.75 -15.28
N LEU A 7 -9.71 5.16 -14.00
CA LEU A 7 -10.07 6.53 -13.62
C LEU A 7 -8.92 7.53 -13.75
N ARG A 8 -7.68 7.05 -13.69
CA ARG A 8 -6.47 7.89 -13.71
C ARG A 8 -5.51 7.40 -14.79
N PRO A 9 -5.83 7.59 -16.06
CA PRO A 9 -4.99 7.14 -17.16
C PRO A 9 -3.61 7.84 -17.22
N GLU A 10 -3.51 9.02 -16.59
CA GLU A 10 -2.27 9.79 -16.45
C GLU A 10 -1.30 9.25 -15.38
N TRP A 11 -1.75 8.30 -14.53
CA TRP A 11 -0.94 7.68 -13.50
C TRP A 11 -0.53 6.26 -13.89
N ASN A 12 0.66 5.87 -13.51
CA ASN A 12 1.09 4.48 -13.59
C ASN A 12 0.90 3.79 -12.24
N PHE A 13 0.42 2.56 -12.27
CA PHE A 13 0.11 1.76 -11.09
C PHE A 13 0.91 0.47 -11.11
N LEU A 14 1.52 0.14 -9.96
CA LEU A 14 2.24 -1.09 -9.76
C LEU A 14 1.68 -1.84 -8.55
N GLY A 15 1.11 -3.02 -8.76
CA GLY A 15 0.64 -3.91 -7.71
C GLY A 15 1.70 -4.94 -7.37
N ILE A 16 1.92 -5.16 -6.08
CA ILE A 16 2.84 -6.18 -5.56
C ILE A 16 2.03 -7.20 -4.78
N GLU A 17 2.18 -8.47 -5.11
CA GLU A 17 1.46 -9.57 -4.46
C GLU A 17 2.39 -10.80 -4.36
N ILE A 18 2.31 -11.50 -3.22
CA ILE A 18 3.11 -12.70 -2.94
C ILE A 18 2.46 -13.99 -3.46
N ARG A 19 1.22 -13.94 -3.90
CA ARG A 19 0.47 -15.08 -4.44
C ARG A 19 0.46 -15.01 -5.96
N GLU A 20 1.28 -15.86 -6.59
CA GLU A 20 1.49 -15.87 -8.04
C GLU A 20 0.19 -16.05 -8.85
N THR A 21 -0.73 -16.89 -8.37
CA THR A 21 -2.02 -17.11 -9.03
C THR A 21 -2.86 -15.83 -9.10
N LEU A 22 -2.86 -15.00 -8.06
CA LEU A 22 -3.58 -13.74 -8.04
C LEU A 22 -2.92 -12.71 -8.98
N VAL A 23 -1.60 -12.68 -9.05
CA VAL A 23 -0.87 -11.83 -10.01
C VAL A 23 -1.23 -12.19 -11.44
N SER A 24 -1.22 -13.49 -11.77
CA SER A 24 -1.57 -13.97 -13.10
C SER A 24 -3.01 -13.60 -13.48
N GLN A 25 -3.97 -13.82 -12.57
CA GLN A 25 -5.37 -13.44 -12.78
C GLN A 25 -5.53 -11.92 -12.95
N ALA A 26 -4.91 -11.13 -12.10
CA ALA A 26 -5.00 -9.67 -12.17
C ALA A 26 -4.40 -9.11 -13.46
N ASN A 27 -3.27 -9.67 -13.92
CA ASN A 27 -2.67 -9.28 -15.20
C ASN A 27 -3.51 -9.72 -16.41
N ALA A 28 -4.20 -10.87 -16.34
CA ALA A 28 -5.13 -11.29 -17.38
C ALA A 28 -6.30 -10.29 -17.51
N VAL A 29 -6.97 -9.95 -16.40
CA VAL A 29 -8.05 -8.96 -16.38
C VAL A 29 -7.55 -7.60 -16.87
N ARG A 30 -6.37 -7.17 -16.44
CA ARG A 30 -5.73 -5.93 -16.93
C ARG A 30 -5.59 -5.94 -18.45
N ALA A 31 -5.14 -7.07 -19.02
CA ALA A 31 -4.95 -7.21 -20.47
C ALA A 31 -6.30 -7.19 -21.22
N GLU A 32 -7.32 -7.88 -20.71
CA GLU A 32 -8.68 -7.86 -21.25
C GLU A 32 -9.29 -6.44 -21.25
N LEU A 33 -9.00 -5.64 -20.22
CA LEU A 33 -9.43 -4.24 -20.14
C LEU A 33 -8.55 -3.28 -20.96
N GLY A 34 -7.49 -3.75 -21.61
CA GLY A 34 -6.57 -2.93 -22.40
C GLY A 34 -5.78 -1.90 -21.59
N LEU A 35 -5.60 -2.10 -20.27
CA LEU A 35 -4.90 -1.15 -19.41
C LEU A 35 -3.39 -1.24 -19.60
N THR A 36 -2.78 -0.16 -20.04
CA THR A 36 -1.32 -0.05 -20.26
C THR A 36 -0.59 0.64 -19.12
N ASN A 37 -1.33 1.32 -18.23
CA ASN A 37 -0.82 2.07 -17.08
C ASN A 37 -0.88 1.29 -15.77
N LEU A 38 -1.02 -0.02 -15.80
CA LEU A 38 -1.08 -0.89 -14.62
C LEU A 38 -0.30 -2.18 -14.88
N HIS A 39 0.45 -2.63 -13.88
CA HIS A 39 1.09 -3.94 -13.89
C HIS A 39 1.07 -4.56 -12.49
N PHE A 40 0.97 -5.89 -12.42
CA PHE A 40 1.09 -6.64 -11.17
C PHE A 40 2.33 -7.51 -11.19
N LEU A 41 3.11 -7.47 -10.10
CA LEU A 41 4.33 -8.24 -9.92
C LEU A 41 4.17 -9.27 -8.80
N PHE A 42 4.59 -10.50 -9.11
CA PHE A 42 4.77 -11.53 -8.10
C PHE A 42 6.10 -11.31 -7.39
N CYS A 43 6.03 -10.78 -6.16
CA CYS A 43 7.22 -10.65 -5.32
C CYS A 43 6.85 -10.45 -3.85
N ASN A 44 7.80 -10.76 -2.97
CA ASN A 44 7.70 -10.44 -1.55
C ASN A 44 8.31 -9.04 -1.30
N ALA A 45 7.49 -8.09 -0.86
CA ALA A 45 7.93 -6.72 -0.60
C ALA A 45 9.12 -6.65 0.37
N ASN A 46 9.16 -7.50 1.40
CA ASN A 46 10.27 -7.51 2.35
C ASN A 46 11.63 -7.87 1.74
N ASN A 47 11.65 -8.56 0.60
CA ASN A 47 12.87 -9.02 -0.05
C ASN A 47 13.17 -8.28 -1.36
N SER A 48 12.14 -7.82 -2.05
CA SER A 48 12.26 -7.38 -3.45
C SER A 48 11.88 -5.91 -3.66
N LEU A 49 11.41 -5.21 -2.63
CA LEU A 49 10.99 -3.82 -2.78
C LEU A 49 12.15 -2.90 -3.16
N GLN A 50 13.33 -3.06 -2.56
CA GLN A 50 14.47 -2.21 -2.84
C GLN A 50 14.90 -2.25 -4.32
N PRO A 51 15.25 -3.41 -4.92
CA PRO A 51 15.66 -3.45 -6.31
C PRO A 51 14.54 -3.00 -7.26
N LEU A 52 13.28 -3.19 -6.87
CA LEU A 52 12.15 -2.70 -7.63
C LEU A 52 12.10 -1.17 -7.64
N LEU A 53 12.20 -0.53 -6.47
CA LEU A 53 12.17 0.93 -6.35
C LEU A 53 13.41 1.57 -7.01
N GLU A 54 14.58 0.93 -6.90
CA GLU A 54 15.81 1.35 -7.59
C GLU A 54 15.67 1.35 -9.12
N SER A 55 14.82 0.50 -9.67
CA SER A 55 14.56 0.43 -11.11
C SER A 55 13.62 1.53 -11.64
N LEU A 56 12.91 2.22 -10.75
CA LEU A 56 12.02 3.31 -11.14
C LEU A 56 12.82 4.59 -11.44
N PRO A 57 12.36 5.42 -12.39
CA PRO A 57 12.94 6.74 -12.58
C PRO A 57 12.89 7.56 -11.27
N PRO A 58 13.87 8.43 -11.02
CA PRO A 58 13.84 9.33 -9.86
C PRO A 58 12.54 10.15 -9.82
N ASP A 59 12.09 10.46 -8.61
CA ASP A 59 10.93 11.34 -8.34
C ASP A 59 9.60 10.88 -8.98
N THR A 60 9.43 9.57 -9.20
CA THR A 60 8.22 9.01 -9.81
C THR A 60 7.27 8.36 -8.81
N LEU A 61 7.72 8.02 -7.60
CA LEU A 61 6.86 7.42 -6.59
C LEU A 61 6.14 8.50 -5.79
N HIS A 62 4.87 8.73 -6.13
CA HIS A 62 4.02 9.73 -5.50
C HIS A 62 3.17 9.19 -4.34
N CYS A 63 2.79 7.93 -4.43
CA CYS A 63 1.91 7.31 -3.44
C CYS A 63 2.21 5.83 -3.30
N ALA A 64 2.21 5.34 -2.07
CA ALA A 64 2.22 3.92 -1.76
C ALA A 64 0.96 3.57 -0.95
N THR A 65 0.38 2.39 -1.21
CA THR A 65 -0.75 1.90 -0.42
C THR A 65 -0.45 0.50 0.10
N ILE A 66 -0.72 0.26 1.37
CA ILE A 66 -0.60 -1.05 2.00
C ILE A 66 -1.98 -1.42 2.54
N GLN A 67 -2.63 -2.35 1.84
CA GLN A 67 -4.04 -2.62 2.06
C GLN A 67 -4.27 -4.08 2.43
N PHE A 68 -4.89 -4.29 3.61
CA PHE A 68 -5.25 -5.60 4.13
C PHE A 68 -4.12 -6.62 4.09
N PRO A 69 -2.94 -6.29 4.66
CA PRO A 69 -1.83 -7.23 4.70
C PRO A 69 -2.16 -8.43 5.59
N ASP A 70 -1.50 -9.56 5.33
CA ASP A 70 -1.65 -10.75 6.15
C ASP A 70 -1.30 -10.45 7.62
N PRO A 71 -2.20 -10.73 8.57
CA PRO A 71 -2.06 -10.29 9.96
C PRO A 71 -1.01 -11.07 10.76
N TRP A 72 -0.65 -12.31 10.33
CA TRP A 72 0.33 -13.16 10.99
C TRP A 72 0.20 -13.15 12.52
N PHE A 73 -0.96 -13.56 13.06
CA PHE A 73 -1.31 -13.49 14.48
C PHE A 73 -0.32 -14.17 15.43
N LYS A 74 0.33 -15.27 15.00
CA LYS A 74 1.31 -15.95 15.84
C LYS A 74 2.59 -15.12 15.96
N LYS A 75 3.03 -14.80 17.19
CA LYS A 75 4.24 -13.97 17.47
C LYS A 75 5.46 -14.37 16.64
N ARG A 76 5.73 -15.69 16.50
CA ARG A 76 6.85 -16.19 15.70
C ARG A 76 6.76 -15.84 14.20
N HIS A 77 5.56 -15.45 13.71
CA HIS A 77 5.30 -15.12 12.32
C HIS A 77 5.19 -13.60 12.06
N GLN A 78 5.12 -12.77 13.10
CA GLN A 78 4.96 -11.31 12.95
C GLN A 78 6.10 -10.65 12.14
N LYS A 79 7.29 -11.25 12.15
CA LYS A 79 8.40 -10.86 11.27
C LYS A 79 8.10 -10.98 9.77
N ARG A 80 6.98 -11.64 9.39
CA ARG A 80 6.50 -11.77 8.01
C ARG A 80 5.51 -10.67 7.62
N ARG A 81 5.04 -9.86 8.59
CA ARG A 81 4.19 -8.70 8.30
C ARG A 81 4.91 -7.78 7.31
N VAL A 82 4.17 -7.23 6.35
CA VAL A 82 4.77 -6.47 5.24
C VAL A 82 5.47 -5.18 5.70
N VAL A 83 4.88 -4.46 6.64
CA VAL A 83 5.50 -3.23 7.15
C VAL A 83 6.55 -3.57 8.19
N GLN A 84 7.78 -3.73 7.75
CA GLN A 84 8.97 -3.82 8.59
C GLN A 84 9.73 -2.48 8.54
N PRO A 85 10.61 -2.17 9.51
CA PRO A 85 11.36 -0.90 9.52
C PRO A 85 12.08 -0.60 8.20
N GLN A 86 12.65 -1.62 7.57
CA GLN A 86 13.31 -1.46 6.27
C GLN A 86 12.35 -1.07 5.14
N VAL A 87 11.08 -1.50 5.18
CA VAL A 87 10.08 -1.08 4.19
C VAL A 87 9.75 0.40 4.38
N VAL A 88 9.62 0.86 5.63
CA VAL A 88 9.39 2.28 5.94
C VAL A 88 10.57 3.13 5.48
N GLU A 89 11.81 2.70 5.75
CA GLU A 89 13.03 3.38 5.31
C GLU A 89 13.09 3.50 3.77
N MET A 90 12.79 2.41 3.06
CA MET A 90 12.76 2.42 1.59
C MET A 90 11.70 3.40 1.07
N LEU A 91 10.48 3.39 1.63
CA LEU A 91 9.45 4.34 1.23
C LEU A 91 9.86 5.79 1.57
N ALA A 92 10.53 6.01 2.71
CA ALA A 92 11.07 7.31 3.06
C ALA A 92 12.13 7.79 2.07
N HIS A 93 12.90 6.87 1.48
CA HIS A 93 13.91 7.21 0.48
C HIS A 93 13.30 7.55 -0.88
N TYR A 94 12.43 6.67 -1.39
CA TYR A 94 11.97 6.75 -2.78
C TYR A 94 10.72 7.58 -3.03
N LEU A 95 9.83 7.77 -2.02
CA LEU A 95 8.71 8.69 -2.16
C LEU A 95 9.20 10.12 -2.38
N ILE A 96 8.51 10.86 -3.24
CA ILE A 96 8.75 12.30 -3.38
C ILE A 96 8.40 13.04 -2.06
N PRO A 97 9.00 14.20 -1.79
CA PRO A 97 8.51 15.10 -0.74
C PRO A 97 7.02 15.45 -0.95
N GLY A 98 6.20 15.37 0.10
CA GLY A 98 4.75 15.50 0.00
C GLY A 98 4.03 14.24 -0.54
N GLY A 99 4.77 13.19 -0.89
CA GLY A 99 4.20 11.91 -1.27
C GLY A 99 3.52 11.21 -0.10
N ALA A 100 2.49 10.42 -0.38
CA ALA A 100 1.62 9.83 0.63
C ALA A 100 1.78 8.31 0.76
N VAL A 101 1.62 7.81 1.99
CA VAL A 101 1.43 6.39 2.27
C VAL A 101 0.06 6.19 2.91
N MET A 102 -0.79 5.39 2.27
CA MET A 102 -2.06 4.97 2.86
C MET A 102 -1.93 3.56 3.43
N LEU A 103 -2.34 3.40 4.66
CA LEU A 103 -2.45 2.12 5.37
C LEU A 103 -3.92 1.77 5.56
N GLN A 104 -4.27 0.50 5.42
CA GLN A 104 -5.64 0.03 5.61
C GLN A 104 -5.67 -1.43 6.03
N SER A 105 -6.43 -1.75 7.09
CA SER A 105 -6.65 -3.10 7.59
C SER A 105 -8.02 -3.27 8.24
N ASP A 106 -8.56 -4.49 8.23
CA ASP A 106 -9.71 -4.90 9.04
C ASP A 106 -9.30 -5.51 10.40
N VAL A 107 -8.00 -5.54 10.69
CA VAL A 107 -7.42 -5.99 11.95
C VAL A 107 -6.73 -4.81 12.63
N GLU A 108 -7.34 -4.29 13.71
CA GLU A 108 -6.87 -3.09 14.41
C GLU A 108 -5.42 -3.19 14.89
N GLU A 109 -5.04 -4.31 15.49
CA GLU A 109 -3.66 -4.54 15.95
C GLU A 109 -2.64 -4.38 14.83
N VAL A 110 -2.97 -4.85 13.63
CA VAL A 110 -2.08 -4.75 12.46
C VAL A 110 -1.97 -3.31 11.99
N GLU A 111 -3.11 -2.59 11.94
CA GLU A 111 -3.12 -1.19 11.53
C GLU A 111 -2.36 -0.31 12.53
N VAL A 112 -2.56 -0.52 13.83
CA VAL A 112 -1.79 0.19 14.89
C VAL A 112 -0.31 -0.05 14.73
N GLU A 113 0.13 -1.32 14.57
CA GLU A 113 1.56 -1.63 14.39
C GLU A 113 2.15 -0.96 13.14
N MET A 114 1.40 -0.94 12.03
CA MET A 114 1.84 -0.25 10.81
C MET A 114 1.99 1.25 11.06
N CYS A 115 0.99 1.88 11.70
CA CYS A 115 1.04 3.29 12.05
C CYS A 115 2.22 3.63 12.96
N ASP A 116 2.46 2.82 14.00
CA ASP A 116 3.57 3.02 14.94
C ASP A 116 4.93 3.03 14.21
N ARG A 117 5.11 2.15 13.22
CA ARG A 117 6.35 2.08 12.44
C ARG A 117 6.56 3.30 11.55
N PHE A 118 5.50 3.80 10.90
CA PHE A 118 5.59 5.04 10.12
C PHE A 118 5.77 6.25 11.02
N GLN A 119 5.08 6.32 12.15
CA GLN A 119 5.17 7.44 13.10
C GLN A 119 6.55 7.51 13.78
N ALA A 120 7.23 6.38 13.97
CA ALA A 120 8.58 6.33 14.51
C ALA A 120 9.64 6.86 13.51
N HIS A 121 9.31 6.96 12.23
CA HIS A 121 10.26 7.40 11.21
C HIS A 121 10.18 8.93 11.01
N PRO A 122 11.31 9.67 11.14
CA PRO A 122 11.32 11.14 11.14
C PRO A 122 10.87 11.79 9.83
N SER A 123 10.83 11.04 8.74
CA SER A 123 10.38 11.58 7.43
C SER A 123 8.89 11.54 7.24
N PHE A 124 8.11 10.94 8.14
CA PHE A 124 6.67 10.82 7.96
C PHE A 124 5.88 11.54 9.05
N THR A 125 4.78 12.15 8.65
CA THR A 125 3.79 12.74 9.55
C THR A 125 2.43 12.15 9.25
N ARG A 126 1.71 11.71 10.27
CA ARG A 126 0.33 11.25 10.13
C ARG A 126 -0.58 12.46 9.88
N THR A 127 -1.45 12.37 8.87
CA THR A 127 -2.30 13.50 8.44
C THR A 127 -3.49 13.74 9.36
N ASP A 128 -3.98 12.69 10.06
CA ASP A 128 -5.09 12.77 11.02
C ASP A 128 -4.76 11.90 12.23
N SER A 129 -5.02 12.38 13.43
CA SER A 129 -4.82 11.62 14.68
C SER A 129 -5.82 10.47 14.85
N ASN A 130 -6.98 10.54 14.19
CA ASN A 130 -8.02 9.53 14.20
C ASN A 130 -7.91 8.59 13.00
N TRP A 131 -8.68 7.49 13.06
CA TRP A 131 -8.90 6.66 11.88
C TRP A 131 -9.75 7.42 10.87
N LEU A 132 -9.37 7.36 9.58
CA LEU A 132 -10.18 7.97 8.53
C LEU A 132 -11.50 7.21 8.37
N ALA A 133 -12.60 7.94 8.45
CA ALA A 133 -13.95 7.36 8.33
C ALA A 133 -14.22 6.79 6.93
N THR A 134 -13.64 7.42 5.91
CA THR A 134 -13.83 7.04 4.49
C THR A 134 -12.50 6.76 3.82
N ASN A 135 -12.53 5.94 2.77
CA ASN A 135 -11.38 5.72 1.91
C ASN A 135 -11.04 7.02 1.16
N PRO A 136 -9.80 7.52 1.20
CA PRO A 136 -9.39 8.69 0.44
C PRO A 136 -9.34 8.45 -1.09
N PHE A 137 -9.35 7.18 -1.52
CA PHE A 137 -9.40 6.82 -2.93
C PHE A 137 -10.84 6.55 -3.38
N PRO A 138 -11.21 6.92 -4.62
CA PRO A 138 -12.58 6.77 -5.12
C PRO A 138 -13.00 5.32 -5.40
N VAL A 139 -12.04 4.40 -5.48
CA VAL A 139 -12.31 2.99 -5.76
C VAL A 139 -11.87 2.14 -4.57
N PRO A 140 -12.81 1.54 -3.82
CA PRO A 140 -12.48 0.61 -2.75
C PRO A 140 -11.87 -0.68 -3.32
N THR A 141 -11.13 -1.42 -2.47
CA THR A 141 -10.74 -2.78 -2.81
C THR A 141 -11.92 -3.74 -2.61
N GLU A 142 -11.87 -4.90 -3.27
CA GLU A 142 -12.87 -5.96 -3.04
C GLU A 142 -12.89 -6.39 -1.56
N ARG A 143 -11.72 -6.47 -0.93
CA ARG A 143 -11.62 -6.81 0.50
C ARG A 143 -12.27 -5.76 1.38
N GLU A 144 -12.07 -4.49 1.08
CA GLU A 144 -12.71 -3.37 1.79
C GLU A 144 -14.23 -3.46 1.67
N GLN A 145 -14.74 -3.58 0.44
CA GLN A 145 -16.17 -3.68 0.20
C GLN A 145 -16.78 -4.87 0.95
N PHE A 146 -16.18 -6.05 0.84
CA PHE A 146 -16.62 -7.24 1.55
C PHE A 146 -16.65 -7.07 3.07
N THR A 147 -15.66 -6.37 3.65
CA THR A 147 -15.56 -6.11 5.09
C THR A 147 -16.70 -5.17 5.53
N LEU A 148 -16.92 -4.09 4.78
CA LEU A 148 -17.97 -3.12 5.05
C LEU A 148 -19.37 -3.72 4.87
N ASP A 149 -19.60 -4.52 3.84
CA ASP A 149 -20.88 -5.21 3.59
C ASP A 149 -21.25 -6.16 4.75
N LYS A 150 -20.25 -6.64 5.48
CA LYS A 150 -20.46 -7.43 6.72
C LYS A 150 -20.63 -6.59 7.98
N GLY A 151 -20.64 -5.26 7.87
CA GLY A 151 -20.71 -4.37 9.01
C GLY A 151 -19.45 -4.42 9.89
N GLN A 152 -18.33 -4.88 9.36
CA GLN A 152 -17.06 -4.96 10.07
C GLN A 152 -16.26 -3.65 9.90
N PRO A 153 -15.48 -3.24 10.91
CA PRO A 153 -14.68 -2.03 10.84
C PRO A 153 -13.54 -2.15 9.84
N VAL A 154 -13.18 -1.03 9.27
CA VAL A 154 -11.95 -0.86 8.48
C VAL A 154 -11.20 0.33 9.04
N TYR A 155 -9.98 0.06 9.51
CA TYR A 155 -9.06 1.05 10.07
C TYR A 155 -8.20 1.62 8.93
N ARG A 156 -8.04 2.95 8.87
CA ARG A 156 -7.32 3.65 7.81
C ARG A 156 -6.51 4.79 8.37
N ALA A 157 -5.29 4.93 7.88
CA ALA A 157 -4.43 6.07 8.16
C ALA A 157 -3.67 6.50 6.91
N VAL A 158 -3.36 7.78 6.84
CA VAL A 158 -2.48 8.34 5.80
C VAL A 158 -1.31 9.04 6.47
N PHE A 159 -0.14 8.79 5.93
CA PHE A 159 1.11 9.45 6.28
C PHE A 159 1.61 10.23 5.07
N GLU A 160 2.11 11.42 5.31
CA GLU A 160 2.75 12.26 4.29
C GLU A 160 4.26 12.32 4.55
N LYS A 161 5.04 12.19 3.50
CA LYS A 161 6.48 12.41 3.58
C LYS A 161 6.76 13.91 3.68
N MET A 162 7.43 14.30 4.76
CA MET A 162 7.77 15.71 4.99
C MET A 162 8.67 16.26 3.89
N THR A 163 8.40 17.49 3.50
CA THR A 163 9.32 18.28 2.69
C THR A 163 10.52 18.65 3.55
N ARG A 164 11.73 18.30 3.10
CA ARG A 164 12.94 18.79 3.79
C ARG A 164 12.97 20.32 3.65
N SER A 165 12.96 20.99 4.79
CA SER A 165 13.26 22.44 4.86
C SER A 165 14.70 22.71 4.46
#